data_11f7d6a6dce2167b13e1e9e52deed159
#
_entry.id   11f7d6a6dce2167b13e1e9e52deed159
#
_cell.length_a   1.000
_cell.length_b   1.000
_cell.length_c   1.000
_cell.angle_alpha   90.00
_cell.angle_beta   90.00
_cell.angle_gamma   90.00
#
_symmetry.space_group_name_H-M   'P 1'
#
loop_
_entity.id
_entity.type
_entity.pdbx_description
1 polymer ?
#
loop_
_entity_poly.entity_id
_entity_poly.type
_entity_poly.pdbx_seq_one_letter_code
_entity_poly.pdbx_strand_id
1 'polypeptide(L)'
;MTLNFEKGSIVSLSTYQRHLDNIPKQYRLLKLFRPPIYVIELSNNQVSAVCYYKDGSSKRHQINADFSNRRMVIADFNTFSKALADLLIKFPRHFLWMSAIASVNVTEVLADGLTNTEIKVVKEAFFVGSTQAKRKIVHTTVSYQGQVVS
;
A
#
# COMPACT_ATOMS: atom_id res chain seq x y z
N MET A 1 27.81 -4.26 -15.95
CA MET A 1 26.40 -4.64 -15.91
C MET A 1 26.05 -5.59 -14.79
N THR A 2 26.79 -6.68 -14.65
CA THR A 2 26.54 -7.69 -13.61
C THR A 2 26.62 -7.10 -12.20
N LEU A 3 27.63 -6.26 -11.93
CA LEU A 3 27.78 -5.61 -10.63
C LEU A 3 26.61 -4.70 -10.28
N ASN A 4 26.09 -3.94 -11.27
CA ASN A 4 24.96 -3.05 -11.04
C ASN A 4 23.69 -3.84 -10.74
N PHE A 5 23.50 -4.98 -11.42
CA PHE A 5 22.37 -5.86 -11.18
C PHE A 5 22.41 -6.46 -9.78
N GLU A 6 23.55 -6.98 -9.36
CA GLU A 6 23.74 -7.54 -8.02
C GLU A 6 23.51 -6.49 -6.93
N LYS A 7 24.05 -5.29 -7.12
CA LYS A 7 23.87 -4.17 -6.20
C LYS A 7 22.39 -3.79 -6.10
N GLY A 8 21.68 -3.75 -7.21
CA GLY A 8 20.24 -3.47 -7.23
C GLY A 8 19.46 -4.55 -6.48
N SER A 9 19.79 -5.81 -6.68
CA SER A 9 19.14 -6.93 -6.00
C SER A 9 19.36 -6.87 -4.48
N ILE A 10 20.56 -6.55 -4.01
CA ILE A 10 20.87 -6.41 -2.59
C ILE A 10 20.07 -5.26 -1.97
N VAL A 11 20.01 -4.12 -2.65
CA VAL A 11 19.23 -2.96 -2.19
C VAL A 11 17.75 -3.32 -2.08
N SER A 12 17.21 -4.04 -3.07
CA SER A 12 15.81 -4.47 -3.07
C SER A 12 15.51 -5.43 -1.92
N LEU A 13 16.40 -6.38 -1.63
CA LEU A 13 16.27 -7.29 -0.49
C LEU A 13 16.29 -6.53 0.83
N SER A 14 17.19 -5.55 0.98
CA SER A 14 17.24 -4.70 2.17
C SER A 14 15.96 -3.89 2.35
N THR A 15 15.41 -3.37 1.26
CA THR A 15 14.16 -2.61 1.29
C THR A 15 12.99 -3.51 1.72
N TYR A 16 12.90 -4.71 1.16
CA TYR A 16 11.88 -5.68 1.59
C TYR A 16 12.00 -6.00 3.07
N GLN A 17 13.21 -6.31 3.53
CA GLN A 17 13.45 -6.67 4.93
C GLN A 17 13.09 -5.53 5.87
N ARG A 18 13.38 -4.28 5.50
CA ARG A 18 13.02 -3.11 6.30
C ARG A 18 11.50 -3.01 6.48
N HIS A 19 10.74 -3.19 5.40
CA HIS A 19 9.28 -3.17 5.49
C HIS A 19 8.74 -4.35 6.28
N LEU A 20 9.34 -5.52 6.12
CA LEU A 20 8.97 -6.72 6.87
C LEU A 20 9.18 -6.51 8.37
N ASP A 21 10.29 -5.90 8.75
CA ASP A 21 10.61 -5.63 10.16
C ASP A 21 9.65 -4.65 10.82
N ASN A 22 9.00 -3.79 10.03
CA ASN A 22 8.03 -2.81 10.52
C ASN A 22 6.61 -3.38 10.70
N ILE A 23 6.38 -4.62 10.33
CA ILE A 23 5.08 -5.26 10.52
C ILE A 23 4.80 -5.40 12.03
N PRO A 24 3.57 -5.05 12.49
CA PRO A 24 3.23 -5.18 13.91
C PRO A 24 3.44 -6.60 14.45
N LYS A 25 3.84 -6.70 15.72
CA LYS A 25 4.18 -7.96 16.38
C LYS A 25 3.04 -8.99 16.33
N GLN A 26 1.79 -8.54 16.32
CA GLN A 26 0.63 -9.42 16.27
C GLN A 26 0.58 -10.25 14.98
N TYR A 27 1.31 -9.84 13.94
CA TYR A 27 1.39 -10.55 12.66
C TYR A 27 2.71 -11.33 12.50
N ARG A 28 3.38 -11.68 13.59
CA ARG A 28 4.69 -12.35 13.55
C ARG A 28 4.67 -13.69 12.79
N LEU A 29 3.55 -14.42 12.85
CA LEU A 29 3.41 -15.66 12.09
C LEU A 29 3.37 -15.38 10.59
N LEU A 30 2.67 -14.32 10.20
CA LEU A 30 2.63 -13.89 8.81
C LEU A 30 4.03 -13.49 8.32
N LYS A 31 4.84 -12.86 9.17
CA LYS A 31 6.24 -12.50 8.84
C LYS A 31 7.06 -13.72 8.43
N LEU A 32 6.84 -14.86 9.07
CA LEU A 32 7.57 -16.09 8.76
C LEU A 32 7.32 -16.57 7.33
N PHE A 33 6.13 -16.29 6.79
CA PHE A 33 5.79 -16.62 5.40
C PHE A 33 6.28 -15.58 4.41
N ARG A 34 6.86 -14.48 4.87
CA ARG A 34 7.41 -13.40 4.06
C ARG A 34 6.40 -12.92 3.00
N PRO A 35 5.31 -12.24 3.46
CA PRO A 35 4.22 -11.84 2.57
C PRO A 35 4.62 -10.74 1.60
N PRO A 36 3.86 -10.55 0.50
CA PRO A 36 4.00 -9.34 -0.30
C PRO A 36 3.69 -8.10 0.54
N ILE A 37 4.41 -7.01 0.30
CA ILE A 37 4.22 -5.76 1.02
C ILE A 37 3.95 -4.65 0.01
N TYR A 38 2.75 -4.08 0.09
CA TYR A 38 2.37 -2.93 -0.73
C TYR A 38 2.76 -1.65 -0.01
N VAL A 39 3.51 -0.80 -0.69
CA VAL A 39 3.83 0.55 -0.22
C VAL A 39 3.11 1.51 -1.16
N ILE A 40 2.16 2.24 -0.63
CA ILE A 40 1.21 3.01 -1.42
C ILE A 40 1.34 4.49 -1.06
N GLU A 41 1.37 5.33 -2.08
CA GLU A 41 1.29 6.78 -1.94
C GLU A 41 -0.04 7.26 -2.47
N LEU A 42 -0.74 8.03 -1.65
CA LEU A 42 -2.06 8.58 -1.93
C LEU A 42 -1.95 10.09 -1.99
N SER A 43 -2.29 10.66 -3.14
CA SER A 43 -2.35 12.09 -3.36
C SER A 43 -3.66 12.45 -4.03
N ASN A 44 -3.85 13.72 -4.40
CA ASN A 44 -5.10 14.14 -5.03
C ASN A 44 -5.29 13.44 -6.37
N ASN A 45 -6.39 12.71 -6.48
CA ASN A 45 -6.81 11.99 -7.69
C ASN A 45 -5.76 11.02 -8.24
N GLN A 46 -4.83 10.58 -7.37
CA GLN A 46 -3.77 9.68 -7.79
C GLN A 46 -3.42 8.70 -6.68
N VAL A 47 -3.30 7.44 -7.03
CA VAL A 47 -2.78 6.42 -6.12
C VAL A 47 -1.71 5.62 -6.85
N SER A 48 -0.55 5.50 -6.23
CA SER A 48 0.56 4.69 -6.75
C SER A 48 0.93 3.62 -5.73
N ALA A 49 1.37 2.49 -6.21
CA ALA A 49 1.72 1.37 -5.36
C ALA A 49 2.98 0.68 -5.86
N VAL A 50 3.85 0.34 -4.93
CA VAL A 50 4.97 -0.57 -5.17
C VAL A 50 4.73 -1.79 -4.31
N CYS A 51 4.76 -2.97 -4.92
CA CYS A 51 4.68 -4.21 -4.17
C CYS A 51 6.06 -4.85 -4.11
N TYR A 52 6.54 -5.09 -2.90
CA TYR A 52 7.83 -5.73 -2.64
C TYR A 52 7.61 -7.21 -2.35
N TYR A 53 8.44 -8.05 -2.94
CA TYR A 53 8.36 -9.50 -2.82
C TYR A 53 9.59 -10.06 -2.09
N LYS A 54 9.42 -11.25 -1.53
CA LYS A 54 10.46 -11.92 -0.72
C LYS A 54 11.77 -12.19 -1.45
N ASP A 55 11.74 -12.26 -2.78
CA ASP A 55 12.95 -12.46 -3.59
C ASP A 55 13.71 -11.16 -3.86
N GLY A 56 13.25 -10.04 -3.30
CA GLY A 56 13.83 -8.72 -3.51
C GLY A 56 13.32 -8.00 -4.74
N SER A 57 12.47 -8.64 -5.55
CA SER A 57 11.86 -7.97 -6.70
C SER A 57 10.75 -7.03 -6.25
N SER A 58 10.41 -6.09 -7.11
CA SER A 58 9.29 -5.19 -6.89
C SER A 58 8.59 -4.88 -8.21
N LYS A 59 7.32 -4.51 -8.09
CA LYS A 59 6.52 -4.04 -9.22
C LYS A 59 5.84 -2.74 -8.82
N ARG A 60 5.71 -1.84 -9.79
CA ARG A 60 5.10 -0.53 -9.55
C ARG A 60 3.99 -0.28 -10.55
N HIS A 61 2.87 0.22 -10.06
CA HIS A 61 1.74 0.65 -10.86
C HIS A 61 1.13 1.91 -10.28
N GLN A 62 0.44 2.66 -11.11
CA GLN A 62 -0.18 3.91 -10.73
C GLN A 62 -1.53 4.03 -11.45
N ILE A 63 -2.50 4.66 -10.79
CA ILE A 63 -3.79 4.94 -11.38
C ILE A 63 -4.24 6.35 -10.99
N ASN A 64 -4.93 7.02 -11.90
CA ASN A 64 -5.54 8.31 -11.66
C ASN A 64 -7.05 8.16 -11.78
N ALA A 65 -7.78 8.80 -10.87
CA ALA A 65 -9.24 8.81 -10.90
C ALA A 65 -9.73 10.05 -10.13
N ASP A 66 -10.95 10.46 -10.38
CA ASP A 66 -11.51 11.66 -9.79
C ASP A 66 -12.19 11.33 -8.45
N PHE A 67 -11.38 11.12 -7.40
CA PHE A 67 -11.88 10.74 -6.07
C PHE A 67 -11.59 11.79 -4.99
N SER A 68 -10.82 12.83 -5.26
CA SER A 68 -10.43 13.85 -4.29
C SER A 68 -11.19 15.16 -4.53
N ASN A 69 -11.25 16.00 -3.49
CA ASN A 69 -11.69 17.40 -3.63
C ASN A 69 -10.72 18.31 -2.86
N ARG A 70 -11.05 19.59 -2.71
CA ARG A 70 -10.18 20.57 -2.05
C ARG A 70 -9.90 20.24 -0.58
N ARG A 71 -10.83 19.55 0.08
CA ARG A 71 -10.77 19.31 1.54
C ARG A 71 -10.36 17.90 1.89
N MET A 72 -10.67 16.94 1.00
CA MET A 72 -10.51 15.53 1.32
C MET A 72 -9.75 14.81 0.20
N VAL A 73 -8.79 14.00 0.59
CA VAL A 73 -8.08 13.14 -0.37
C VAL A 73 -9.03 12.09 -0.94
N ILE A 74 -9.88 11.51 -0.10
CA ILE A 74 -10.94 10.59 -0.55
C ILE A 74 -12.28 11.27 -0.30
N ALA A 75 -12.76 12.01 -1.29
CA ALA A 75 -14.08 12.64 -1.25
C ALA A 75 -15.16 11.73 -1.82
N ASP A 76 -14.80 10.90 -2.79
CA ASP A 76 -15.69 9.90 -3.40
C ASP A 76 -15.16 8.50 -3.09
N PHE A 77 -15.75 7.89 -2.07
CA PHE A 77 -15.34 6.57 -1.58
C PHE A 77 -15.47 5.48 -2.65
N ASN A 78 -16.59 5.47 -3.38
CA ASN A 78 -16.83 4.43 -4.38
C ASN A 78 -15.85 4.54 -5.54
N THR A 79 -15.59 5.75 -6.01
CA THR A 79 -14.60 5.99 -7.08
C THR A 79 -13.21 5.58 -6.62
N PHE A 80 -12.83 5.93 -5.40
CA PHE A 80 -11.52 5.54 -4.87
C PHE A 80 -11.39 4.03 -4.70
N SER A 81 -12.39 3.37 -4.11
CA SER A 81 -12.37 1.91 -3.90
C SER A 81 -12.25 1.16 -5.21
N LYS A 82 -12.96 1.60 -6.25
CA LYS A 82 -12.86 1.01 -7.59
C LYS A 82 -11.49 1.25 -8.19
N ALA A 83 -10.96 2.47 -8.09
CA ALA A 83 -9.63 2.79 -8.58
C ALA A 83 -8.57 1.93 -7.89
N LEU A 84 -8.68 1.75 -6.57
CA LEU A 84 -7.77 0.91 -5.81
C LEU A 84 -7.86 -0.55 -6.26
N ALA A 85 -9.07 -1.08 -6.47
CA ALA A 85 -9.25 -2.43 -6.98
C ALA A 85 -8.62 -2.59 -8.36
N ASP A 86 -8.82 -1.62 -9.25
CA ASP A 86 -8.21 -1.62 -10.59
C ASP A 86 -6.68 -1.56 -10.52
N LEU A 87 -6.15 -0.82 -9.55
CA LEU A 87 -4.71 -0.75 -9.31
C LEU A 87 -4.16 -2.09 -8.84
N LEU A 88 -4.79 -2.69 -7.83
CA LEU A 88 -4.31 -3.93 -7.22
C LEU A 88 -4.39 -5.11 -8.19
N ILE A 89 -5.36 -5.14 -9.08
CA ILE A 89 -5.49 -6.17 -10.12
C ILE A 89 -4.28 -6.22 -11.04
N LYS A 90 -3.56 -5.11 -11.21
CA LYS A 90 -2.35 -5.06 -12.03
C LYS A 90 -1.19 -5.84 -11.44
N PHE A 91 -1.24 -6.16 -10.16
CA PHE A 91 -0.22 -6.96 -9.49
C PHE A 91 -0.56 -8.45 -9.56
N PRO A 92 0.46 -9.35 -9.52
CA PRO A 92 0.20 -10.78 -9.48
C PRO A 92 -0.60 -11.19 -8.25
N ARG A 93 -1.44 -12.22 -8.40
CA ARG A 93 -2.18 -12.76 -7.25
C ARG A 93 -1.22 -13.47 -6.30
N HIS A 94 -1.50 -13.34 -5.00
CA HIS A 94 -0.82 -14.13 -3.98
C HIS A 94 -1.36 -15.56 -3.96
N PHE A 95 -0.67 -16.47 -3.27
CA PHE A 95 -1.25 -17.78 -2.96
C PHE A 95 -2.56 -17.59 -2.19
N LEU A 96 -3.53 -18.49 -2.39
CA LEU A 96 -4.89 -18.38 -1.85
C LEU A 96 -4.93 -18.15 -0.34
N TRP A 97 -3.98 -18.72 0.40
CA TRP A 97 -3.92 -18.60 1.86
C TRP A 97 -2.96 -17.50 2.34
N MET A 98 -2.25 -16.86 1.44
CA MET A 98 -1.30 -15.81 1.80
C MET A 98 -1.96 -14.44 1.73
N SER A 99 -1.83 -13.68 2.83
CA SER A 99 -2.29 -12.30 2.91
C SER A 99 -1.11 -11.35 2.73
N ALA A 100 -1.38 -10.16 2.22
CA ALA A 100 -0.40 -9.08 2.09
C ALA A 100 -0.55 -8.07 3.22
N ILE A 101 0.47 -7.24 3.37
CA ILE A 101 0.47 -6.09 4.26
C ILE A 101 0.56 -4.84 3.39
N ALA A 102 -0.10 -3.76 3.82
CA ALA A 102 -0.03 -2.48 3.13
C ALA A 102 0.40 -1.36 4.07
N SER A 103 1.14 -0.42 3.53
CA SER A 103 1.46 0.85 4.16
C SER A 103 1.05 1.95 3.20
N VAL A 104 0.18 2.85 3.65
CA VAL A 104 -0.35 3.95 2.84
C VAL A 104 0.16 5.26 3.42
N ASN A 105 0.82 6.05 2.59
CA ASN A 105 1.25 7.41 2.97
C ASN A 105 0.45 8.43 2.18
N VAL A 106 -0.24 9.31 2.90
CA VAL A 106 -0.93 10.46 2.31
C VAL A 106 0.09 11.57 2.16
N THR A 107 0.39 11.94 0.91
CA THR A 107 1.43 12.91 0.59
C THR A 107 0.92 14.33 0.45
N GLU A 108 -0.40 14.51 0.29
CA GLU A 108 -0.98 15.85 0.17
C GLU A 108 -0.95 16.61 1.50
N VAL A 109 -0.68 17.89 1.43
CA VAL A 109 -0.78 18.77 2.61
C VAL A 109 -2.24 19.19 2.75
N LEU A 110 -2.88 18.75 3.84
CA LEU A 110 -4.28 19.05 4.13
C LEU A 110 -4.36 20.19 5.16
N ALA A 111 -5.32 21.09 4.99
CA ALA A 111 -5.44 22.29 5.84
C ALA A 111 -5.54 21.94 7.32
N ASP A 112 -6.32 20.89 7.66
CA ASP A 112 -6.55 20.47 9.04
C ASP A 112 -5.83 19.16 9.37
N GLY A 113 -4.87 18.75 8.54
CA GLY A 113 -4.22 17.45 8.67
C GLY A 113 -5.16 16.30 8.30
N LEU A 114 -4.77 15.09 8.63
CA LEU A 114 -5.56 13.89 8.37
C LEU A 114 -6.35 13.53 9.63
N THR A 115 -7.67 13.66 9.55
CA THR A 115 -8.56 13.40 10.70
C THR A 115 -8.75 11.91 10.96
N ASN A 116 -9.20 11.55 12.16
CA ASN A 116 -9.50 10.15 12.50
C ASN A 116 -10.56 9.55 11.58
N THR A 117 -11.55 10.34 11.17
CA THR A 117 -12.58 9.91 10.23
C THR A 117 -11.98 9.57 8.87
N GLU A 118 -11.09 10.42 8.37
CA GLU A 118 -10.40 10.18 7.10
C GLU A 118 -9.49 8.95 7.16
N ILE A 119 -8.82 8.71 8.29
CA ILE A 119 -8.01 7.50 8.49
C ILE A 119 -8.89 6.26 8.38
N LYS A 120 -10.06 6.27 9.00
CA LYS A 120 -11.02 5.15 8.91
C LYS A 120 -11.51 4.96 7.47
N VAL A 121 -11.76 6.04 6.74
CA VAL A 121 -12.18 5.99 5.33
C VAL A 121 -11.09 5.32 4.49
N VAL A 122 -9.82 5.69 4.69
CA VAL A 122 -8.69 5.08 3.99
C VAL A 122 -8.65 3.58 4.25
N LYS A 123 -8.71 3.16 5.52
CA LYS A 123 -8.66 1.74 5.89
C LYS A 123 -9.82 0.95 5.33
N GLU A 124 -11.03 1.51 5.38
CA GLU A 124 -12.22 0.87 4.83
C GLU A 124 -12.12 0.71 3.32
N ALA A 125 -11.64 1.74 2.62
CA ALA A 125 -11.45 1.69 1.18
C ALA A 125 -10.43 0.62 0.78
N PHE A 126 -9.36 0.45 1.56
CA PHE A 126 -8.38 -0.62 1.32
C PHE A 126 -8.99 -1.99 1.54
N PHE A 127 -9.82 -2.15 2.57
CA PHE A 127 -10.54 -3.40 2.78
C PHE A 127 -11.45 -3.73 1.59
N VAL A 128 -12.27 -2.78 1.17
CA VAL A 128 -13.22 -2.97 0.06
C VAL A 128 -12.48 -3.22 -1.25
N GLY A 129 -11.50 -2.37 -1.58
CA GLY A 129 -10.76 -2.47 -2.84
C GLY A 129 -9.94 -3.76 -2.94
N SER A 130 -9.28 -4.15 -1.87
CA SER A 130 -8.48 -5.39 -1.85
C SER A 130 -9.37 -6.63 -1.97
N THR A 131 -10.55 -6.60 -1.36
CA THR A 131 -11.52 -7.68 -1.47
C THR A 131 -12.04 -7.81 -2.91
N GLN A 132 -12.38 -6.69 -3.54
CA GLN A 132 -12.82 -6.69 -4.93
C GLN A 132 -11.73 -7.19 -5.88
N ALA A 133 -10.49 -6.82 -5.64
CA ALA A 133 -9.35 -7.22 -6.46
C ALA A 133 -8.88 -8.65 -6.18
N LYS A 134 -9.40 -9.29 -5.13
CA LYS A 134 -8.92 -10.60 -4.66
C LYS A 134 -7.42 -10.59 -4.35
N ARG A 135 -6.95 -9.47 -3.79
CA ARG A 135 -5.58 -9.27 -3.30
C ARG A 135 -5.68 -8.98 -1.81
N LYS A 136 -5.91 -10.01 -1.01
CA LYS A 136 -6.20 -9.86 0.42
C LYS A 136 -5.08 -9.11 1.13
N ILE A 137 -5.45 -8.00 1.78
CA ILE A 137 -4.58 -7.20 2.65
C ILE A 137 -5.11 -7.35 4.06
N VAL A 138 -4.30 -7.92 4.94
CA VAL A 138 -4.73 -8.24 6.31
C VAL A 138 -4.54 -7.06 7.25
N HIS A 139 -3.63 -6.13 6.92
CA HIS A 139 -3.36 -4.96 7.75
C HIS A 139 -2.91 -3.80 6.88
N THR A 140 -3.41 -2.61 7.19
CA THR A 140 -3.04 -1.37 6.52
C THR A 140 -2.59 -0.36 7.57
N THR A 141 -1.35 0.10 7.45
CA THR A 141 -0.81 1.21 8.25
C THR A 141 -1.00 2.50 7.46
N VAL A 142 -1.52 3.54 8.11
CA VAL A 142 -1.72 4.84 7.49
C VAL A 142 -0.68 5.82 8.03
N SER A 143 -0.03 6.53 7.13
CA SER A 143 0.91 7.60 7.43
C SER A 143 0.45 8.90 6.77
N TYR A 144 0.79 10.02 7.38
CA TYR A 144 0.53 11.35 6.85
C TYR A 144 1.84 12.12 6.84
N GLN A 145 2.24 12.60 5.67
CA GLN A 145 3.51 13.31 5.49
C GLN A 145 4.71 12.51 6.04
N GLY A 146 4.68 11.19 5.84
CA GLY A 146 5.75 10.30 6.26
C GLY A 146 5.70 9.85 7.72
N GLN A 147 4.75 10.34 8.52
CA GLN A 147 4.61 9.95 9.92
C GLN A 147 3.41 9.04 10.12
N VAL A 148 3.60 7.93 10.81
CA VAL A 148 2.52 6.97 11.09
C VAL A 148 1.46 7.63 11.97
N VAL A 149 0.21 7.60 11.53
CA VAL A 149 -0.93 8.17 12.25
C VAL A 149 -1.95 7.08 12.66
N SER A 150 -1.75 5.89 12.17
CA SER A 150 -2.60 4.76 12.55
C SER A 150 -1.94 3.42 12.32
#